data_16302f8083d5a42e5191d4aaf908a78c
#
_entry.id   16302f8083d5a42e5191d4aaf908a78c
#
_cell.length_a   1.000
_cell.length_b   1.000
_cell.length_c   1.000
_cell.angle_alpha   90.00
_cell.angle_beta   90.00
_cell.angle_gamma   90.00
#
_symmetry.space_group_name_H-M   'P 1'
#
loop_
_entity.id
_entity.type
_entity.pdbx_description
1 polymer ?
#
loop_
_entity_poly.entity_id
_entity_poly.type
_entity_poly.pdbx_seq_one_letter_code
_entity_poly.pdbx_strand_id
1 'polypeptide(L)'
;MKKLIFNSLLLLLCLGNKAHAVEGMWQPEHLPDLEAQLKKSGQQFNPQELTNLVDRSMAAVISLGGCTASFVSPSGLVLTNHHCAYNSIQYNSKASNNLLQKGFLAKTLSEELPAGPGSRIYINVAALNVTDAVNKSVSNNQTGLERYQAITNKKKQLVHQCELEKGYRCEVYSFYGGLEYYLIKQLEIRDVRLVYAPPESIGKFGGEADNWKWPRHTGDFAFYRAYVDKSGRPADYSPDNVPYHSQHYLKVSRTGVKPNDFVMVLGYPGGTNRYRLAEEVEHTFKWY
;
A
#
# COMPACT_ATOMS: atom_id res chain seq x y z
N MET A 1 -11.88 44.18 -35.56
CA MET A 1 -11.24 42.98 -36.07
C MET A 1 -10.08 42.50 -35.18
N LYS A 2 -9.11 43.32 -34.75
CA LYS A 2 -7.97 42.90 -33.91
C LYS A 2 -8.38 42.32 -32.52
N LYS A 3 -9.42 42.84 -31.84
CA LYS A 3 -9.92 42.34 -30.55
C LYS A 3 -10.63 40.98 -30.65
N LEU A 4 -11.31 40.71 -31.79
CA LEU A 4 -11.96 39.40 -32.01
C LEU A 4 -10.91 38.29 -32.21
N ILE A 5 -9.83 38.59 -32.94
CA ILE A 5 -8.74 37.63 -33.19
C ILE A 5 -8.00 37.29 -31.88
N PHE A 6 -7.79 38.28 -31.01
CA PHE A 6 -7.12 38.07 -29.72
C PHE A 6 -7.95 37.18 -28.78
N ASN A 7 -9.27 37.41 -28.71
CA ASN A 7 -10.17 36.57 -27.89
C ASN A 7 -10.29 35.13 -28.44
N SER A 8 -10.27 34.96 -29.78
CA SER A 8 -10.29 33.62 -30.38
C SER A 8 -8.97 32.86 -30.14
N LEU A 9 -7.84 33.54 -30.12
CA LEU A 9 -6.53 32.93 -29.81
C LEU A 9 -6.43 32.54 -28.34
N LEU A 10 -7.02 33.32 -27.42
CA LEU A 10 -7.08 32.98 -25.99
C LEU A 10 -7.99 31.78 -25.73
N LEU A 11 -9.09 31.63 -26.46
CA LEU A 11 -9.98 30.48 -26.40
C LEU A 11 -9.32 29.17 -26.91
N LEU A 12 -8.48 29.26 -27.95
CA LEU A 12 -7.73 28.13 -28.49
C LEU A 12 -6.63 27.66 -27.55
N LEU A 13 -6.04 28.56 -26.75
CA LEU A 13 -5.03 28.20 -25.72
C LEU A 13 -5.64 27.44 -24.54
N CYS A 14 -6.94 27.57 -24.28
CA CYS A 14 -7.63 26.80 -23.23
C CYS A 14 -8.05 25.40 -23.70
N LEU A 15 -7.90 25.04 -24.95
CA LEU A 15 -8.21 23.71 -25.50
C LEU A 15 -7.00 22.77 -25.51
N GLY A 16 -5.85 23.23 -25.04
CA GLY A 16 -4.62 22.46 -25.01
C GLY A 16 -4.45 21.70 -23.69
N ASN A 17 -4.33 20.39 -23.80
CA ASN A 17 -3.89 19.44 -22.77
C ASN A 17 -4.89 19.12 -21.65
N LYS A 18 -5.94 18.39 -22.00
CA LYS A 18 -6.58 17.53 -21.01
C LYS A 18 -5.58 16.44 -20.65
N ALA A 19 -4.93 16.55 -19.50
CA ALA A 19 -4.25 15.44 -18.89
C ALA A 19 -5.31 14.37 -18.60
N HIS A 20 -5.35 13.31 -19.38
CA HIS A 20 -6.24 12.19 -19.15
C HIS A 20 -5.55 11.23 -18.17
N ALA A 21 -5.74 11.45 -16.87
CA ALA A 21 -5.44 10.45 -15.89
C ALA A 21 -6.52 9.35 -15.94
N VAL A 22 -6.11 8.10 -15.86
CA VAL A 22 -7.05 7.00 -15.62
C VAL A 22 -7.45 7.09 -14.16
N GLU A 23 -8.69 7.48 -13.91
CA GLU A 23 -9.21 7.63 -12.56
C GLU A 23 -9.70 6.30 -12.00
N GLY A 24 -9.53 6.11 -10.70
CA GLY A 24 -10.04 4.98 -9.95
C GLY A 24 -8.97 4.33 -9.08
N MET A 25 -9.43 3.54 -8.10
CA MET A 25 -8.62 2.54 -7.40
C MET A 25 -9.09 1.19 -7.91
N TRP A 26 -8.27 0.59 -8.77
CA TRP A 26 -8.61 -0.64 -9.44
C TRP A 26 -8.02 -1.82 -8.68
N GLN A 27 -8.83 -2.86 -8.50
CA GLN A 27 -8.28 -4.13 -8.07
C GLN A 27 -7.46 -4.74 -9.22
N PRO A 28 -6.35 -5.41 -8.91
CA PRO A 28 -5.51 -6.04 -9.92
C PRO A 28 -6.26 -6.99 -10.86
N GLU A 29 -7.25 -7.69 -10.35
CA GLU A 29 -8.11 -8.60 -11.10
C GLU A 29 -8.86 -7.92 -12.26
N HIS A 30 -9.20 -6.63 -12.12
CA HIS A 30 -9.92 -5.85 -13.13
C HIS A 30 -9.01 -5.08 -14.11
N LEU A 31 -7.69 -5.18 -13.97
CA LEU A 31 -6.76 -4.49 -14.88
C LEU A 31 -6.91 -4.90 -16.36
N PRO A 32 -7.23 -6.16 -16.70
CA PRO A 32 -7.48 -6.54 -18.08
C PRO A 32 -8.65 -5.78 -18.72
N ASP A 33 -9.69 -5.44 -17.95
CA ASP A 33 -10.85 -4.68 -18.45
C ASP A 33 -10.50 -3.24 -18.83
N LEU A 34 -9.37 -2.74 -18.31
CA LEU A 34 -8.83 -1.42 -18.57
C LEU A 34 -7.76 -1.38 -19.67
N GLU A 35 -7.49 -2.50 -20.34
CA GLU A 35 -6.36 -2.63 -21.28
C GLU A 35 -6.32 -1.49 -22.31
N ALA A 36 -7.45 -1.11 -22.88
CA ALA A 36 -7.53 -0.03 -23.88
C ALA A 36 -7.13 1.34 -23.28
N GLN A 37 -7.51 1.63 -22.03
CA GLN A 37 -7.17 2.85 -21.33
C GLN A 37 -5.69 2.87 -20.93
N LEU A 38 -5.18 1.75 -20.41
CA LEU A 38 -3.79 1.58 -20.02
C LEU A 38 -2.85 1.73 -21.22
N LYS A 39 -3.19 1.12 -22.36
CA LYS A 39 -2.45 1.28 -23.62
C LYS A 39 -2.43 2.74 -24.10
N LYS A 40 -3.56 3.43 -24.00
CA LYS A 40 -3.64 4.86 -24.35
C LYS A 40 -2.75 5.73 -23.45
N SER A 41 -2.51 5.30 -22.21
CA SER A 41 -1.61 5.97 -21.27
C SER A 41 -0.13 5.57 -21.44
N GLY A 42 0.21 4.76 -22.45
CA GLY A 42 1.59 4.36 -22.78
C GLY A 42 2.03 3.05 -22.13
N GLN A 43 1.12 2.28 -21.53
CA GLN A 43 1.43 0.98 -20.94
C GLN A 43 1.86 -0.03 -22.02
N GLN A 44 2.93 -0.80 -21.76
CA GLN A 44 3.54 -1.76 -22.69
C GLN A 44 3.51 -3.21 -22.22
N PHE A 45 3.23 -3.46 -20.94
CA PHE A 45 3.13 -4.82 -20.38
C PHE A 45 1.72 -5.41 -20.59
N ASN A 46 1.57 -6.72 -20.43
CA ASN A 46 0.27 -7.36 -20.43
C ASN A 46 -0.41 -7.16 -19.06
N PRO A 47 -1.59 -6.45 -18.96
CA PRO A 47 -2.29 -6.24 -17.69
C PRO A 47 -2.58 -7.53 -16.92
N GLN A 48 -2.77 -8.65 -17.62
CA GLN A 48 -2.98 -9.98 -17.02
C GLN A 48 -1.83 -10.41 -16.11
N GLU A 49 -0.61 -9.89 -16.32
CA GLU A 49 0.55 -10.22 -15.49
C GLU A 49 0.48 -9.63 -14.07
N LEU A 50 -0.40 -8.66 -13.84
CA LEU A 50 -0.59 -7.98 -12.56
C LEU A 50 -1.86 -8.43 -11.81
N THR A 51 -2.65 -9.35 -12.36
CA THR A 51 -3.89 -9.81 -11.71
C THR A 51 -3.64 -10.72 -10.51
N ASN A 52 -2.50 -11.38 -10.45
CA ASN A 52 -2.18 -12.30 -9.36
C ASN A 52 -1.37 -11.60 -8.25
N LEU A 53 -2.00 -11.40 -7.08
CA LEU A 53 -1.40 -10.75 -5.92
C LEU A 53 -0.24 -11.52 -5.28
N VAL A 54 -0.06 -12.79 -5.62
CA VAL A 54 0.95 -13.67 -5.00
C VAL A 54 2.04 -14.08 -5.97
N ASP A 55 2.12 -13.44 -7.13
CA ASP A 55 3.11 -13.73 -8.16
C ASP A 55 3.77 -12.46 -8.70
N ARG A 56 4.99 -12.62 -9.25
CA ARG A 56 5.78 -11.59 -9.94
C ARG A 56 5.87 -10.28 -9.15
N SER A 57 5.69 -9.15 -9.82
CA SER A 57 5.79 -7.83 -9.22
C SER A 57 4.77 -7.57 -8.10
N MET A 58 3.58 -8.17 -8.20
CA MET A 58 2.53 -7.99 -7.20
C MET A 58 2.88 -8.65 -5.87
N ALA A 59 3.53 -9.81 -5.89
CA ALA A 59 4.00 -10.50 -4.68
C ALA A 59 5.12 -9.76 -3.94
N ALA A 60 5.80 -8.81 -4.61
CA ALA A 60 6.78 -7.95 -3.98
C ALA A 60 6.17 -6.79 -3.19
N VAL A 61 4.89 -6.46 -3.45
CA VAL A 61 4.17 -5.39 -2.77
C VAL A 61 3.55 -5.94 -1.49
N ILE A 62 3.93 -5.35 -0.35
CA ILE A 62 3.61 -5.85 0.99
C ILE A 62 2.97 -4.77 1.85
N SER A 63 2.29 -5.18 2.92
CA SER A 63 1.67 -4.28 3.88
C SER A 63 2.48 -4.20 5.17
N LEU A 64 2.56 -3.01 5.75
CA LEU A 64 3.07 -2.78 7.12
C LEU A 64 1.92 -2.61 8.14
N GLY A 65 0.69 -2.96 7.76
CA GLY A 65 -0.51 -2.82 8.61
C GLY A 65 -1.21 -1.46 8.48
N GLY A 66 -0.54 -0.42 8.06
CA GLY A 66 -1.10 0.93 7.83
C GLY A 66 -0.41 1.66 6.69
N CYS A 67 0.64 1.07 6.15
CA CYS A 67 1.44 1.60 5.04
C CYS A 67 1.71 0.50 4.01
N THR A 68 1.91 0.93 2.77
CA THR A 68 2.45 0.08 1.72
C THR A 68 3.97 0.06 1.77
N ALA A 69 4.55 -1.08 1.45
CA ALA A 69 5.98 -1.25 1.24
C ALA A 69 6.24 -2.24 0.11
N SER A 70 7.50 -2.40 -0.27
CA SER A 70 7.88 -3.38 -1.29
C SER A 70 9.22 -4.01 -0.97
N PHE A 71 9.36 -5.31 -1.21
CA PHE A 71 10.67 -5.90 -1.28
C PHE A 71 11.44 -5.35 -2.47
N VAL A 72 12.69 -4.97 -2.25
CA VAL A 72 13.59 -4.44 -3.28
C VAL A 72 14.91 -5.23 -3.39
N SER A 73 15.00 -6.35 -2.68
CA SER A 73 16.10 -7.30 -2.81
C SER A 73 15.67 -8.73 -2.41
N PRO A 74 16.38 -9.75 -2.86
CA PRO A 74 16.11 -11.13 -2.46
C PRO A 74 16.44 -11.41 -0.98
N SER A 75 17.19 -10.52 -0.31
CA SER A 75 17.58 -10.64 1.10
C SER A 75 16.67 -9.83 2.03
N GLY A 76 15.38 -9.78 1.74
CA GLY A 76 14.37 -9.22 2.62
C GLY A 76 14.42 -7.71 2.81
N LEU A 77 15.18 -6.95 1.99
CA LEU A 77 15.22 -5.49 2.07
C LEU A 77 13.90 -4.91 1.58
N VAL A 78 13.33 -4.03 2.38
CA VAL A 78 11.99 -3.44 2.19
C VAL A 78 12.12 -1.92 2.05
N LEU A 79 11.53 -1.36 1.00
CA LEU A 79 11.40 0.08 0.79
C LEU A 79 9.99 0.53 1.20
N THR A 80 9.92 1.60 1.98
CA THR A 80 8.66 2.27 2.38
C THR A 80 8.87 3.77 2.53
N ASN A 81 7.85 4.50 3.00
CA ASN A 81 7.95 5.92 3.29
C ASN A 81 8.63 6.20 4.63
N HIS A 82 9.28 7.35 4.76
CA HIS A 82 9.86 7.83 6.02
C HIS A 82 8.79 7.98 7.11
N HIS A 83 7.64 8.57 6.78
CA HIS A 83 6.56 8.73 7.74
C HIS A 83 6.01 7.40 8.25
N CYS A 84 6.08 6.32 7.46
CA CYS A 84 5.74 4.96 7.90
C CYS A 84 6.77 4.37 8.87
N ALA A 85 8.02 4.81 8.78
CA ALA A 85 9.10 4.40 9.66
C ALA A 85 9.26 5.30 10.90
N TYR A 86 8.51 6.40 11.00
CA TYR A 86 8.68 7.42 12.03
C TYR A 86 8.70 6.85 13.46
N ASN A 87 7.73 5.99 13.78
CA ASN A 87 7.66 5.35 15.09
C ASN A 87 8.88 4.48 15.40
N SER A 88 9.41 3.78 14.40
CA SER A 88 10.62 2.96 14.57
C SER A 88 11.87 3.80 14.77
N ILE A 89 11.97 4.93 14.05
CA ILE A 89 13.06 5.90 14.22
C ILE A 89 13.00 6.51 15.62
N GLN A 90 11.81 6.92 16.06
CA GLN A 90 11.58 7.49 17.39
C GLN A 90 11.88 6.47 18.50
N TYR A 91 11.42 5.23 18.35
CA TYR A 91 11.66 4.14 19.31
C TYR A 91 13.15 3.91 19.58
N ASN A 92 13.98 4.04 18.54
CA ASN A 92 15.43 3.87 18.63
C ASN A 92 16.19 5.18 18.92
N SER A 93 15.50 6.32 19.01
CA SER A 93 16.12 7.61 19.33
C SER A 93 16.32 7.76 20.84
N LYS A 94 17.42 8.39 21.21
CA LYS A 94 17.77 8.77 22.59
C LYS A 94 18.16 10.25 22.64
N ALA A 95 18.06 10.90 23.77
CA ALA A 95 18.46 12.30 23.93
C ALA A 95 19.90 12.56 23.47
N SER A 96 20.82 11.62 23.72
CA SER A 96 22.22 11.71 23.27
C SER A 96 22.43 11.32 21.80
N ASN A 97 21.47 10.63 21.16
CA ASN A 97 21.54 10.18 19.78
C ASN A 97 20.15 10.20 19.14
N ASN A 98 19.70 11.38 18.74
CA ASN A 98 18.39 11.56 18.10
C ASN A 98 18.46 11.19 16.63
N LEU A 99 17.92 10.01 16.29
CA LEU A 99 17.90 9.49 14.91
C LEU A 99 16.94 10.25 14.01
N LEU A 100 15.89 10.91 14.53
CA LEU A 100 15.03 11.78 13.73
C LEU A 100 15.81 12.97 13.17
N GLN A 101 16.73 13.54 13.97
CA GLN A 101 17.55 14.67 13.53
C GLN A 101 18.73 14.27 12.65
N LYS A 102 19.37 13.13 12.93
CA LYS A 102 20.62 12.72 12.27
C LYS A 102 20.43 11.77 11.12
N GLY A 103 19.26 11.13 11.03
CA GLY A 103 19.06 9.95 10.21
C GLY A 103 19.74 8.71 10.78
N PHE A 104 19.59 7.59 10.09
CA PHE A 104 20.18 6.31 10.44
C PHE A 104 20.60 5.54 9.20
N LEU A 105 21.74 4.85 9.28
CA LEU A 105 22.20 3.88 8.28
C LEU A 105 22.95 2.75 8.98
N ALA A 106 22.42 1.55 8.91
CA ALA A 106 23.14 0.33 9.25
C ALA A 106 24.09 -0.05 8.11
N LYS A 107 25.37 -0.19 8.42
CA LYS A 107 26.40 -0.61 7.46
C LYS A 107 26.52 -2.13 7.35
N THR A 108 26.09 -2.84 8.39
CA THR A 108 26.09 -4.30 8.50
C THR A 108 24.75 -4.80 9.04
N LEU A 109 24.44 -6.08 8.84
CA LEU A 109 23.22 -6.69 9.37
C LEU A 109 23.13 -6.62 10.92
N SER A 110 24.27 -6.66 11.61
CA SER A 110 24.32 -6.56 13.06
C SER A 110 24.05 -5.17 13.62
N GLU A 111 24.12 -4.13 12.78
CA GLU A 111 23.79 -2.76 13.15
C GLU A 111 22.32 -2.41 12.92
N GLU A 112 21.57 -3.28 12.24
CA GLU A 112 20.15 -3.04 11.98
C GLU A 112 19.35 -3.06 13.28
N LEU A 113 18.50 -2.05 13.47
CA LEU A 113 17.80 -1.80 14.73
C LEU A 113 16.39 -2.39 14.72
N PRO A 114 15.93 -3.04 15.81
CA PRO A 114 14.55 -3.51 15.91
C PRO A 114 13.56 -2.37 15.65
N ALA A 115 12.59 -2.60 14.80
CA ALA A 115 11.62 -1.56 14.41
C ALA A 115 10.58 -1.24 15.52
N GLY A 116 10.61 -2.00 16.62
CA GLY A 116 9.70 -1.86 17.75
C GLY A 116 8.66 -2.99 17.82
N PRO A 117 8.03 -3.18 18.99
CA PRO A 117 7.23 -4.38 19.28
C PRO A 117 5.96 -4.53 18.45
N GLY A 118 5.43 -3.44 17.89
CA GLY A 118 4.24 -3.45 17.05
C GLY A 118 4.52 -3.56 15.55
N SER A 119 5.79 -3.53 15.14
CA SER A 119 6.14 -3.57 13.72
C SER A 119 5.90 -4.94 13.12
N ARG A 120 5.25 -4.97 11.96
CA ARG A 120 4.89 -6.18 11.23
C ARG A 120 5.07 -5.97 9.72
N ILE A 121 5.40 -7.05 9.04
CA ILE A 121 5.35 -7.13 7.59
C ILE A 121 4.36 -8.24 7.23
N TYR A 122 3.39 -7.91 6.38
CA TYR A 122 2.38 -8.83 5.87
C TYR A 122 2.62 -9.08 4.39
N ILE A 123 2.87 -10.35 4.05
CA ILE A 123 3.15 -10.80 2.68
C ILE A 123 1.96 -11.62 2.21
N ASN A 124 1.33 -11.24 1.08
CA ASN A 124 0.22 -12.00 0.54
C ASN A 124 0.70 -13.38 0.09
N VAL A 125 -0.01 -14.40 0.54
CA VAL A 125 0.22 -15.82 0.14
C VAL A 125 -1.00 -16.42 -0.54
N ALA A 126 -2.19 -15.83 -0.34
CA ALA A 126 -3.40 -16.16 -1.10
C ALA A 126 -4.38 -14.98 -1.09
N ALA A 127 -5.14 -14.85 -2.16
CA ALA A 127 -6.29 -13.95 -2.28
C ALA A 127 -7.44 -14.76 -2.90
N LEU A 128 -8.54 -14.93 -2.16
CA LEU A 128 -9.65 -15.77 -2.53
C LEU A 128 -10.92 -14.92 -2.62
N ASN A 129 -11.61 -14.95 -3.75
CA ASN A 129 -12.93 -14.35 -3.86
C ASN A 129 -13.92 -15.18 -3.04
N VAL A 130 -14.50 -14.57 -2.01
CA VAL A 130 -15.46 -15.19 -1.08
C VAL A 130 -16.84 -14.54 -1.14
N THR A 131 -17.11 -13.78 -2.19
CA THR A 131 -18.34 -13.02 -2.40
C THR A 131 -19.57 -13.90 -2.27
N ASP A 132 -19.60 -15.04 -2.95
CA ASP A 132 -20.72 -15.98 -2.88
C ASP A 132 -20.93 -16.55 -1.47
N ALA A 133 -19.84 -16.86 -0.78
CA ALA A 133 -19.90 -17.37 0.59
C ALA A 133 -20.47 -16.34 1.57
N VAL A 134 -20.13 -15.07 1.39
CA VAL A 134 -20.68 -13.97 2.20
C VAL A 134 -22.13 -13.71 1.83
N ASN A 135 -22.46 -13.60 0.54
CA ASN A 135 -23.82 -13.31 0.07
C ASN A 135 -24.82 -14.40 0.45
N LYS A 136 -24.42 -15.68 0.44
CA LYS A 136 -25.28 -16.78 0.91
C LYS A 136 -25.62 -16.72 2.40
N SER A 137 -24.93 -15.92 3.20
CA SER A 137 -25.27 -15.71 4.62
C SER A 137 -26.40 -14.69 4.84
N VAL A 138 -26.84 -14.02 3.77
CA VAL A 138 -27.87 -12.96 3.81
C VAL A 138 -29.13 -13.46 3.12
N SER A 139 -30.30 -13.15 3.71
CA SER A 139 -31.61 -13.39 3.10
C SER A 139 -32.30 -12.08 2.78
N ASN A 140 -33.24 -12.12 1.81
CA ASN A 140 -33.95 -10.93 1.34
C ASN A 140 -34.89 -10.32 2.41
N ASN A 141 -35.24 -11.09 3.45
CA ASN A 141 -36.18 -10.66 4.50
C ASN A 141 -35.48 -10.02 5.71
N GLN A 142 -34.15 -9.90 5.70
CA GLN A 142 -33.39 -9.31 6.80
C GLN A 142 -33.46 -7.79 6.77
N THR A 143 -33.60 -7.18 7.96
CA THR A 143 -33.40 -5.74 8.17
C THR A 143 -31.95 -5.35 7.90
N GLY A 144 -31.67 -4.06 7.79
CA GLY A 144 -30.30 -3.57 7.58
C GLY A 144 -29.32 -4.03 8.67
N LEU A 145 -29.75 -4.04 9.93
CA LEU A 145 -28.92 -4.49 11.06
C LEU A 145 -28.68 -6.01 11.03
N GLU A 146 -29.70 -6.81 10.78
CA GLU A 146 -29.56 -8.27 10.67
C GLU A 146 -28.64 -8.65 9.51
N ARG A 147 -28.79 -7.99 8.36
CA ARG A 147 -27.90 -8.14 7.20
C ARG A 147 -26.46 -7.82 7.57
N TYR A 148 -26.19 -6.69 8.22
CA TYR A 148 -24.87 -6.31 8.69
C TYR A 148 -24.27 -7.36 9.62
N GLN A 149 -25.06 -7.85 10.59
CA GLN A 149 -24.63 -8.88 11.53
C GLN A 149 -24.30 -10.21 10.83
N ALA A 150 -25.12 -10.63 9.88
CA ALA A 150 -24.92 -11.86 9.10
C ALA A 150 -23.60 -11.79 8.31
N ILE A 151 -23.37 -10.69 7.58
CA ILE A 151 -22.11 -10.45 6.84
C ILE A 151 -20.93 -10.44 7.81
N THR A 152 -21.00 -9.69 8.91
CA THR A 152 -19.91 -9.59 9.89
C THR A 152 -19.57 -10.94 10.51
N ASN A 153 -20.58 -11.73 10.88
CA ASN A 153 -20.37 -13.08 11.44
C ASN A 153 -19.74 -14.02 10.41
N LYS A 154 -20.18 -13.95 9.14
CA LYS A 154 -19.60 -14.76 8.08
C LYS A 154 -18.15 -14.40 7.81
N LYS A 155 -17.81 -13.11 7.76
CA LYS A 155 -16.42 -12.64 7.65
C LYS A 155 -15.57 -13.18 8.79
N LYS A 156 -16.01 -13.07 10.05
CA LYS A 156 -15.30 -13.61 11.23
C LYS A 156 -15.09 -15.12 11.12
N GLN A 157 -16.10 -15.87 10.67
CA GLN A 157 -15.99 -17.31 10.46
C GLN A 157 -14.90 -17.68 9.45
N LEU A 158 -14.88 -16.97 8.30
CA LEU A 158 -13.88 -17.18 7.24
C LEU A 158 -12.47 -16.86 7.74
N VAL A 159 -12.29 -15.74 8.45
CA VAL A 159 -11.01 -15.36 9.06
C VAL A 159 -10.56 -16.42 10.04
N HIS A 160 -11.43 -16.84 10.98
CA HIS A 160 -11.10 -17.86 11.97
C HIS A 160 -10.63 -19.18 11.31
N GLN A 161 -11.33 -19.64 10.28
CA GLN A 161 -10.94 -20.85 9.56
C GLN A 161 -9.57 -20.72 8.89
N CYS A 162 -9.28 -19.54 8.32
CA CYS A 162 -8.02 -19.26 7.66
C CYS A 162 -6.84 -19.21 8.66
N GLU A 163 -7.04 -18.67 9.85
CA GLU A 163 -6.02 -18.46 10.88
C GLU A 163 -5.75 -19.70 11.77
N LEU A 164 -6.40 -20.83 11.50
CA LEU A 164 -6.05 -22.10 12.15
C LEU A 164 -4.60 -22.52 11.85
N GLU A 165 -4.06 -22.09 10.73
CA GLU A 165 -2.67 -22.29 10.36
C GLU A 165 -1.80 -21.18 10.98
N LYS A 166 -0.91 -21.57 11.90
CA LYS A 166 -0.05 -20.63 12.64
C LYS A 166 0.92 -19.87 11.72
N GLY A 167 1.17 -18.61 12.04
CA GLY A 167 2.09 -17.74 11.28
C GLY A 167 1.42 -16.95 10.17
N TYR A 168 0.13 -17.15 9.96
CA TYR A 168 -0.66 -16.38 9.01
C TYR A 168 -1.67 -15.48 9.71
N ARG A 169 -1.92 -14.34 9.09
CA ARG A 169 -3.03 -13.44 9.38
C ARG A 169 -3.98 -13.47 8.19
N CYS A 170 -5.28 -13.45 8.48
CA CYS A 170 -6.29 -13.43 7.46
C CYS A 170 -7.26 -12.25 7.68
N GLU A 171 -7.76 -11.68 6.59
CA GLU A 171 -8.76 -10.63 6.65
C GLU A 171 -9.69 -10.72 5.45
N VAL A 172 -10.99 -10.47 5.66
CA VAL A 172 -11.98 -10.35 4.57
C VAL A 172 -12.24 -8.89 4.30
N TYR A 173 -11.72 -8.42 3.17
CA TYR A 173 -11.95 -7.07 2.66
C TYR A 173 -13.25 -7.01 1.86
N SER A 174 -13.94 -5.88 1.96
CA SER A 174 -15.12 -5.60 1.15
C SER A 174 -14.80 -4.47 0.17
N PHE A 175 -15.15 -4.68 -1.09
CA PHE A 175 -14.89 -3.74 -2.18
C PHE A 175 -16.21 -3.25 -2.78
N TYR A 176 -16.17 -2.07 -3.42
CA TYR A 176 -17.30 -1.48 -4.13
C TYR A 176 -18.59 -1.41 -3.29
N GLY A 177 -18.46 -0.98 -2.02
CA GLY A 177 -19.62 -0.89 -1.12
C GLY A 177 -20.22 -2.24 -0.70
N GLY A 178 -19.47 -3.34 -0.83
CA GLY A 178 -19.92 -4.70 -0.47
C GLY A 178 -20.47 -5.50 -1.64
N LEU A 179 -20.13 -5.12 -2.87
CA LEU A 179 -20.42 -5.94 -4.06
C LEU A 179 -19.47 -7.13 -4.16
N GLU A 180 -18.25 -6.99 -3.65
CA GLU A 180 -17.23 -8.05 -3.68
C GLU A 180 -16.55 -8.20 -2.31
N TYR A 181 -16.18 -9.44 -1.99
CA TYR A 181 -15.46 -9.80 -0.78
C TYR A 181 -14.28 -10.72 -1.11
N TYR A 182 -13.10 -10.35 -0.60
CA TYR A 182 -11.88 -11.15 -0.76
C TYR A 182 -11.29 -11.51 0.58
N LEU A 183 -11.03 -12.80 0.78
CA LEU A 183 -10.22 -13.30 1.90
C LEU A 183 -8.76 -13.25 1.48
N ILE A 184 -8.00 -12.38 2.12
CA ILE A 184 -6.56 -12.24 1.94
C ILE A 184 -5.85 -12.98 3.06
N LYS A 185 -5.03 -13.99 2.72
CA LYS A 185 -4.14 -14.69 3.64
C LYS A 185 -2.74 -14.12 3.51
N GLN A 186 -2.13 -13.77 4.63
CA GLN A 186 -0.83 -13.12 4.67
C GLN A 186 0.11 -13.84 5.63
N LEU A 187 1.37 -14.03 5.22
CA LEU A 187 2.44 -14.40 6.14
C LEU A 187 2.76 -13.19 7.00
N GLU A 188 2.78 -13.36 8.33
CA GLU A 188 3.09 -12.30 9.28
C GLU A 188 4.52 -12.42 9.78
N ILE A 189 5.40 -11.52 9.33
CA ILE A 189 6.78 -11.42 9.83
C ILE A 189 6.82 -10.42 10.98
N ARG A 190 7.36 -10.85 12.12
CA ARG A 190 7.40 -10.08 13.38
C ARG A 190 8.76 -9.49 13.69
N ASP A 191 9.86 -10.06 13.18
CA ASP A 191 11.20 -9.46 13.28
C ASP A 191 11.43 -8.54 12.10
N VAL A 192 11.18 -7.26 12.31
CA VAL A 192 11.39 -6.17 11.34
C VAL A 192 12.46 -5.26 11.89
N ARG A 193 13.46 -4.92 11.08
CA ARG A 193 14.58 -4.08 11.51
C ARG A 193 14.74 -2.86 10.60
N LEU A 194 15.00 -1.71 11.21
CA LEU A 194 15.32 -0.47 10.52
C LEU A 194 16.74 -0.56 9.95
N VAL A 195 16.86 -0.32 8.65
CA VAL A 195 18.14 -0.34 7.91
C VAL A 195 18.61 1.07 7.59
N TYR A 196 17.68 1.91 7.13
CA TYR A 196 17.98 3.29 6.76
C TYR A 196 16.76 4.18 6.94
N ALA A 197 17.01 5.39 7.42
CA ALA A 197 16.08 6.50 7.36
C ALA A 197 16.86 7.81 7.19
N PRO A 198 16.46 8.72 6.27
CA PRO A 198 17.05 10.05 6.21
C PRO A 198 16.69 10.86 7.46
N PRO A 199 17.40 11.95 7.76
CA PRO A 199 16.97 12.91 8.76
C PRO A 199 15.56 13.45 8.45
N GLU A 200 14.80 13.80 9.47
CA GLU A 200 13.45 14.36 9.34
C GLU A 200 13.42 15.61 8.43
N SER A 201 14.49 16.41 8.45
CA SER A 201 14.66 17.56 7.55
C SER A 201 14.64 17.20 6.06
N ILE A 202 14.86 15.94 5.71
CA ILE A 202 14.73 15.39 4.36
C ILE A 202 13.43 14.61 4.25
N GLY A 203 13.18 13.67 5.19
CA GLY A 203 12.05 12.75 5.17
C GLY A 203 10.68 13.44 5.32
N LYS A 204 10.65 14.61 5.93
CA LYS A 204 9.46 15.45 6.14
C LYS A 204 9.66 16.89 5.69
N PHE A 205 10.46 17.11 4.64
CA PHE A 205 10.72 18.46 4.13
C PHE A 205 9.42 19.16 3.71
N GLY A 206 9.23 20.40 4.15
CA GLY A 206 8.04 21.20 3.86
C GLY A 206 6.82 20.88 4.76
N GLY A 207 6.90 19.86 5.62
CA GLY A 207 5.86 19.48 6.57
C GLY A 207 4.52 19.17 5.88
N GLU A 208 3.43 19.44 6.58
CA GLU A 208 2.08 19.20 6.05
C GLU A 208 1.69 20.19 4.93
N ALA A 209 2.21 21.44 4.99
CA ALA A 209 1.87 22.48 4.03
C ALA A 209 2.28 22.12 2.59
N ASP A 210 3.42 21.46 2.42
CA ASP A 210 3.98 21.12 1.12
C ASP A 210 3.79 19.64 0.75
N ASN A 211 3.19 18.85 1.64
CA ASN A 211 3.06 17.41 1.44
C ASN A 211 2.21 17.05 0.20
N TRP A 212 1.21 17.82 -0.13
CA TRP A 212 0.31 17.58 -1.27
C TRP A 212 0.41 18.61 -2.40
N LYS A 213 1.34 19.58 -2.28
CA LYS A 213 1.63 20.55 -3.33
C LYS A 213 2.69 20.03 -4.30
N TRP A 214 2.58 20.44 -5.55
CA TRP A 214 3.60 20.21 -6.57
C TRP A 214 4.37 21.51 -6.85
N PRO A 215 5.70 21.47 -7.08
CA PRO A 215 6.60 20.30 -7.01
C PRO A 215 6.92 19.89 -5.57
N ARG A 216 7.19 18.59 -5.38
CA ARG A 216 7.61 18.04 -4.08
C ARG A 216 9.12 17.93 -3.99
N HIS A 217 9.66 18.24 -2.81
CA HIS A 217 11.09 18.16 -2.51
C HIS A 217 11.40 17.20 -1.35
N THR A 218 10.38 16.56 -0.80
CA THR A 218 10.51 15.63 0.33
C THR A 218 11.16 14.33 -0.11
N GLY A 219 12.16 13.85 0.61
CA GLY A 219 12.73 12.52 0.48
C GLY A 219 12.05 11.54 1.42
N ASP A 220 10.73 11.33 1.25
CA ASP A 220 9.90 10.51 2.13
C ASP A 220 10.09 9.02 1.83
N PHE A 221 11.25 8.47 2.20
CA PHE A 221 11.57 7.06 2.06
C PHE A 221 12.40 6.54 3.24
N ALA A 222 12.26 5.24 3.52
CA ALA A 222 13.03 4.51 4.51
C ALA A 222 13.18 3.05 4.10
N PHE A 223 14.15 2.36 4.70
CA PHE A 223 14.36 0.94 4.47
C PHE A 223 14.25 0.14 5.76
N TYR A 224 13.52 -0.94 5.67
CA TYR A 224 13.50 -2.02 6.64
C TYR A 224 14.12 -3.29 6.08
N ARG A 225 14.33 -4.28 6.95
CA ARG A 225 14.57 -5.65 6.55
C ARG A 225 13.68 -6.60 7.36
N ALA A 226 13.12 -7.56 6.64
CA ALA A 226 12.37 -8.67 7.21
C ALA A 226 13.32 -9.78 7.65
N TYR A 227 13.09 -10.34 8.84
CA TYR A 227 13.87 -11.46 9.39
C TYR A 227 12.95 -12.61 9.79
N VAL A 228 13.50 -13.82 9.70
CA VAL A 228 12.85 -15.09 10.03
C VAL A 228 13.82 -15.98 10.81
N ASP A 229 13.33 -17.07 11.42
CA ASP A 229 14.21 -18.05 12.02
C ASP A 229 15.09 -18.75 10.98
N LYS A 230 16.09 -19.50 11.40
CA LYS A 230 17.02 -20.25 10.53
C LYS A 230 16.33 -21.30 9.64
N SER A 231 15.07 -21.64 9.93
CA SER A 231 14.26 -22.54 9.11
C SER A 231 13.35 -21.81 8.12
N GLY A 232 13.44 -20.46 8.06
CA GLY A 232 12.63 -19.62 7.19
C GLY A 232 11.21 -19.33 7.68
N ARG A 233 10.90 -19.63 8.96
CA ARG A 233 9.58 -19.40 9.55
C ARG A 233 9.52 -18.05 10.27
N PRO A 234 8.34 -17.39 10.28
CA PRO A 234 8.14 -16.21 11.09
C PRO A 234 8.47 -16.44 12.56
N ALA A 235 9.28 -15.55 13.13
CA ALA A 235 9.70 -15.59 14.52
C ALA A 235 9.69 -14.18 15.12
N ASP A 236 9.66 -14.11 16.45
CA ASP A 236 9.90 -12.85 17.16
C ASP A 236 11.38 -12.47 17.05
N TYR A 237 11.70 -11.22 17.38
CA TYR A 237 13.08 -10.73 17.33
C TYR A 237 14.05 -11.67 18.05
N SER A 238 15.09 -12.06 17.35
CA SER A 238 16.24 -12.80 17.89
C SER A 238 17.52 -12.41 17.15
N PRO A 239 18.66 -12.27 17.83
CA PRO A 239 19.95 -12.05 17.16
C PRO A 239 20.34 -13.20 16.23
N ASP A 240 19.76 -14.38 16.43
CA ASP A 240 19.99 -15.57 15.59
C ASP A 240 19.17 -15.62 14.30
N ASN A 241 18.17 -14.76 14.17
CA ASN A 241 17.35 -14.71 12.98
C ASN A 241 18.14 -14.26 11.75
N VAL A 242 17.73 -14.76 10.60
CA VAL A 242 18.34 -14.48 9.30
C VAL A 242 17.42 -13.65 8.42
N PRO A 243 17.97 -12.87 7.46
CA PRO A 243 17.15 -12.14 6.50
C PRO A 243 16.17 -13.06 5.77
N TYR A 244 14.93 -12.61 5.65
CA TYR A 244 13.90 -13.31 4.86
C TYR A 244 14.34 -13.39 3.40
N HIS A 245 14.26 -14.59 2.81
CA HIS A 245 14.50 -14.76 1.39
C HIS A 245 13.23 -14.48 0.59
N SER A 246 13.16 -13.27 -0.01
CA SER A 246 12.05 -12.91 -0.87
C SER A 246 12.25 -13.47 -2.28
N GLN A 247 11.30 -14.30 -2.73
CA GLN A 247 11.30 -14.84 -4.10
C GLN A 247 10.97 -13.76 -5.13
N HIS A 248 10.18 -12.76 -4.73
CA HIS A 248 9.73 -11.66 -5.58
C HIS A 248 10.18 -10.33 -4.97
N TYR A 249 10.80 -9.48 -5.78
CA TYR A 249 11.21 -8.14 -5.38
C TYR A 249 11.22 -7.19 -6.58
N LEU A 250 10.95 -5.92 -6.33
CA LEU A 250 11.01 -4.87 -7.36
C LEU A 250 12.46 -4.43 -7.55
N LYS A 251 12.85 -4.24 -8.79
CA LYS A 251 14.15 -3.67 -9.14
C LYS A 251 14.05 -2.15 -9.18
N VAL A 252 14.90 -1.47 -8.40
CA VAL A 252 14.99 -0.01 -8.45
C VAL A 252 15.57 0.42 -9.80
N SER A 253 14.82 1.23 -10.57
CA SER A 253 15.30 1.76 -11.85
C SER A 253 16.44 2.77 -11.62
N ARG A 254 17.53 2.59 -12.33
CA ARG A 254 18.69 3.51 -12.30
C ARG A 254 18.56 4.65 -13.32
N THR A 255 17.63 4.53 -14.27
CA THR A 255 17.42 5.52 -15.35
C THR A 255 16.34 6.56 -15.00
N GLY A 256 15.61 6.34 -13.89
CA GLY A 256 14.49 7.20 -13.50
C GLY A 256 13.31 7.11 -14.48
N VAL A 257 12.52 8.18 -14.54
CA VAL A 257 11.36 8.33 -15.43
C VAL A 257 11.49 9.62 -16.23
N LYS A 258 10.87 9.65 -17.41
CA LYS A 258 10.82 10.81 -18.30
C LYS A 258 9.39 11.35 -18.38
N PRO A 259 9.18 12.60 -18.80
CA PRO A 259 7.86 13.11 -19.08
C PRO A 259 7.11 12.18 -20.05
N ASN A 260 5.86 11.89 -19.76
CA ASN A 260 4.97 10.98 -20.49
C ASN A 260 5.31 9.48 -20.42
N ASP A 261 6.26 9.07 -19.59
CA ASP A 261 6.42 7.64 -19.27
C ASP A 261 5.17 7.16 -18.52
N PHE A 262 4.75 5.94 -18.82
CA PHE A 262 3.71 5.28 -18.04
C PHE A 262 4.24 4.95 -16.64
N VAL A 263 3.49 5.35 -15.62
CA VAL A 263 3.77 5.02 -14.22
C VAL A 263 2.51 4.49 -13.54
N MET A 264 2.67 3.64 -12.54
CA MET A 264 1.57 3.04 -11.80
C MET A 264 1.93 2.98 -10.31
N VAL A 265 0.96 3.25 -9.45
CA VAL A 265 1.09 3.09 -8.00
C VAL A 265 0.39 1.80 -7.59
N LEU A 266 1.12 0.91 -6.93
CA LEU A 266 0.63 -0.34 -6.37
C LEU A 266 0.65 -0.27 -4.86
N GLY A 267 -0.39 -0.79 -4.19
CA GLY A 267 -0.35 -0.83 -2.73
C GLY A 267 -1.68 -1.10 -2.06
N TYR A 268 -1.68 -0.79 -0.76
CA TYR A 268 -2.80 -0.98 0.16
C TYR A 268 -3.33 0.40 0.56
N PRO A 269 -4.24 1.00 -0.23
CA PRO A 269 -4.81 2.30 0.10
C PRO A 269 -5.66 2.20 1.37
N GLY A 270 -5.66 3.25 2.20
CA GLY A 270 -6.46 3.31 3.42
C GLY A 270 -7.95 3.41 3.09
N GLY A 271 -8.43 4.62 2.87
CA GLY A 271 -9.82 4.87 2.49
C GLY A 271 -9.91 5.98 1.45
N THR A 272 -10.83 5.86 0.50
CA THR A 272 -11.19 6.96 -0.38
C THR A 272 -12.69 7.15 -0.41
N ASN A 273 -13.10 8.40 -0.59
CA ASN A 273 -14.49 8.78 -0.70
C ASN A 273 -14.63 9.70 -1.91
N ARG A 274 -14.67 9.12 -3.10
CA ARG A 274 -14.79 9.88 -4.34
C ARG A 274 -16.22 10.37 -4.57
N TYR A 275 -17.16 9.48 -4.30
CA TYR A 275 -18.59 9.76 -4.42
C TYR A 275 -19.28 9.28 -3.15
N ARG A 276 -20.06 10.16 -2.54
CA ARG A 276 -20.90 9.84 -1.38
C ARG A 276 -22.32 10.27 -1.69
N LEU A 277 -23.29 9.55 -1.14
CA LEU A 277 -24.67 9.98 -1.13
C LEU A 277 -24.83 11.19 -0.20
N ALA A 278 -25.85 12.02 -0.45
CA ALA A 278 -26.11 13.21 0.38
C ALA A 278 -26.30 12.83 1.85
N GLU A 279 -27.00 11.73 2.10
CA GLU A 279 -27.29 11.20 3.45
C GLU A 279 -26.01 10.76 4.18
N GLU A 280 -25.02 10.19 3.47
CA GLU A 280 -23.72 9.82 4.05
C GLU A 280 -22.93 11.07 4.45
N VAL A 281 -22.98 12.10 3.61
CA VAL A 281 -22.33 13.39 3.89
C VAL A 281 -22.97 14.05 5.09
N GLU A 282 -24.31 14.17 5.12
CA GLU A 282 -25.05 14.74 6.23
C GLU A 282 -24.78 13.99 7.55
N HIS A 283 -24.76 12.65 7.50
CA HIS A 283 -24.45 11.84 8.67
C HIS A 283 -23.05 12.12 9.20
N THR A 284 -22.07 12.21 8.31
CA THR A 284 -20.68 12.51 8.69
C THR A 284 -20.57 13.89 9.36
N PHE A 285 -21.18 14.92 8.77
CA PHE A 285 -21.11 16.28 9.33
C PHE A 285 -21.92 16.49 10.62
N LYS A 286 -22.83 15.61 10.96
CA LYS A 286 -23.49 15.62 12.28
C LYS A 286 -22.58 15.19 13.43
N TRP A 287 -21.43 14.56 13.14
CA TRP A 287 -20.47 14.09 14.13
C TRP A 287 -19.26 15.03 14.30
N TYR A 288 -19.08 15.97 13.39
CA TYR A 288 -18.08 17.04 13.44
C TYR A 288 -18.70 18.36 13.90
#